data_12c10f050ab31e53a0cfab06f47e0dd4
#
_entry.id   12c10f050ab31e53a0cfab06f47e0dd4
#
_cell.length_a   1.000
_cell.length_b   1.000
_cell.length_c   1.000
_cell.angle_alpha   90.00
_cell.angle_beta   90.00
_cell.angle_gamma   90.00
#
_symmetry.space_group_name_H-M   'P 1'
#
loop_
_entity.id
_entity.type
_entity.pdbx_description
1 polymer ?
#
loop_
_entity_poly.entity_id
_entity_poly.type
_entity_poly.pdbx_seq_one_letter_code
_entity_poly.pdbx_strand_id
1 'polypeptide(L)'
;MKGPILMALGLAWASLQLPAADWPQWRGPNRDGAAPAGQKLPAQLTEEPRVVWRIPAGPGLSSPVIAGGKVLAFDAQAGQETLRLLDAADGRELWRAAVDQPFSDSQGPTGPRGTPMIDGDRVYAVSCRGELQCRALADGKLVWRTSYVTNWGATFVGEKGAIPGAARHGNNGAPVLHGDLLIANVGGTNGAGVVAFDKRTGELRWKSQNDQAAYAPPVVATVAGIEQVISFTADGGLGLAVPDGRFLWRFPIKTAFARHVGAPVIFGDRVILGSHQAGLFGLAITRDGDRQEAQPAWSSKEVAINFASPVRVGQQLYGLGPAKDLFCLDVADGKIRWKQPGLPMGAPDKAWVSLLVVGDKILALSDAGV
;
A
#
# COMPACT_ATOMS: atom_id res chain seq x y z
N MET A 1 42.91 30.00 55.95
CA MET A 1 41.56 29.42 55.77
C MET A 1 41.33 29.21 54.28
N LYS A 2 41.32 27.94 53.85
CA LYS A 2 41.11 27.56 52.42
C LYS A 2 39.69 27.08 52.32
N GLY A 3 38.85 27.79 51.54
CA GLY A 3 37.46 27.38 51.25
C GLY A 3 37.39 26.27 50.21
N PRO A 4 36.36 25.41 50.24
CA PRO A 4 36.21 24.30 49.28
C PRO A 4 35.68 24.80 47.95
N ILE A 5 36.33 24.33 46.86
CA ILE A 5 35.88 24.50 45.48
C ILE A 5 34.80 23.44 45.24
N LEU A 6 33.53 23.88 45.03
CA LEU A 6 32.46 23.03 44.55
C LEU A 6 32.62 22.87 43.03
N MET A 7 33.00 21.65 42.60
CA MET A 7 32.92 21.25 41.19
C MET A 7 31.48 20.85 40.88
N ALA A 8 30.77 21.64 40.11
CA ALA A 8 29.46 21.27 39.56
C ALA A 8 29.64 20.35 38.37
N LEU A 9 29.36 19.05 38.55
CA LEU A 9 29.23 18.10 37.44
C LEU A 9 27.94 18.41 36.68
N GLY A 10 28.05 19.06 35.51
CA GLY A 10 26.99 19.18 34.56
C GLY A 10 26.68 17.81 33.90
N LEU A 11 25.61 17.15 34.32
CA LEU A 11 25.04 16.01 33.58
C LEU A 11 24.46 16.53 32.27
N ALA A 12 25.20 16.35 31.17
CA ALA A 12 24.66 16.51 29.84
C ALA A 12 23.64 15.38 29.58
N TRP A 13 22.38 15.74 29.58
CA TRP A 13 21.32 14.85 29.11
C TRP A 13 21.47 14.72 27.59
N ALA A 14 22.15 13.67 27.14
CA ALA A 14 22.05 13.23 25.76
C ALA A 14 20.60 12.76 25.56
N SER A 15 19.79 13.55 24.89
CA SER A 15 18.50 13.10 24.39
C SER A 15 18.76 11.94 23.41
N LEU A 16 18.51 10.71 23.85
CA LEU A 16 18.43 9.55 22.98
C LEU A 16 17.29 9.82 21.99
N GLN A 17 17.62 10.44 20.87
CA GLN A 17 16.73 10.44 19.72
C GLN A 17 16.67 8.99 19.24
N LEU A 18 15.53 8.34 19.48
CA LEU A 18 15.24 7.07 18.81
C LEU A 18 15.36 7.32 17.30
N PRO A 19 16.12 6.50 16.57
CA PRO A 19 16.19 6.67 15.13
C PRO A 19 14.78 6.60 14.53
N ALA A 20 14.50 7.47 13.57
CA ALA A 20 13.24 7.42 12.84
C ALA A 20 13.08 6.01 12.25
N ALA A 21 11.91 5.41 12.46
CA ALA A 21 11.67 4.07 11.95
C ALA A 21 11.56 4.09 10.42
N ASP A 22 12.14 3.08 9.79
CA ASP A 22 12.05 2.89 8.35
C ASP A 22 10.57 2.71 7.90
N TRP A 23 10.27 3.23 6.71
CA TRP A 23 8.98 3.10 6.02
C TRP A 23 9.23 2.56 4.61
N PRO A 24 9.67 1.27 4.48
CA PRO A 24 10.33 0.77 3.28
C PRO A 24 9.39 0.41 2.13
N GLN A 25 8.09 0.42 2.36
CA GLN A 25 7.06 0.03 1.40
C GLN A 25 5.74 0.74 1.65
N TRP A 26 4.78 0.57 0.75
CA TRP A 26 3.45 1.12 0.86
C TRP A 26 2.79 0.74 2.20
N ARG A 27 2.32 1.76 2.93
CA ARG A 27 1.71 1.66 4.28
C ARG A 27 2.63 1.09 5.36
N GLY A 28 3.94 1.25 5.20
CA GLY A 28 4.94 0.91 6.22
C GLY A 28 5.32 -0.56 6.29
N PRO A 29 6.12 -0.93 7.30
CA PRO A 29 6.73 -2.26 7.35
C PRO A 29 5.72 -3.41 7.35
N ASN A 30 4.55 -3.21 7.98
CA ASN A 30 3.49 -4.23 8.07
C ASN A 30 2.38 -4.05 7.02
N ARG A 31 2.45 -3.03 6.15
CA ARG A 31 1.44 -2.69 5.14
C ARG A 31 0.05 -2.37 5.72
N ASP A 32 -0.04 -2.06 6.99
CA ASP A 32 -1.27 -1.80 7.72
C ASP A 32 -1.57 -0.31 7.97
N GLY A 33 -0.61 0.56 7.60
CA GLY A 33 -0.71 2.00 7.85
C GLY A 33 -0.44 2.38 9.29
N ALA A 34 0.20 1.50 10.07
CA ALA A 34 0.60 1.79 11.43
C ALA A 34 2.11 2.00 11.54
N ALA A 35 2.50 3.04 12.25
CA ALA A 35 3.90 3.27 12.59
C ALA A 35 4.38 2.18 13.56
N PRO A 36 5.67 1.77 13.49
CA PRO A 36 6.24 0.82 14.43
C PRO A 36 6.02 1.24 15.89
N ALA A 37 5.92 0.23 16.76
CA ALA A 37 5.72 0.46 18.19
C ALA A 37 6.80 1.39 18.77
N GLY A 38 6.40 2.26 19.70
CA GLY A 38 7.30 3.25 20.33
C GLY A 38 7.41 4.58 19.59
N GLN A 39 6.93 4.70 18.35
CA GLN A 39 6.83 5.98 17.66
C GLN A 39 5.69 6.81 18.27
N LYS A 40 5.95 8.09 18.47
CA LYS A 40 4.98 9.04 19.04
C LYS A 40 4.97 10.33 18.24
N LEU A 41 3.78 10.87 18.07
CA LEU A 41 3.64 12.25 17.61
C LEU A 41 3.90 13.22 18.76
N PRO A 42 4.37 14.43 18.47
CA PRO A 42 4.37 15.51 19.46
C PRO A 42 2.93 15.77 19.94
N ALA A 43 2.80 16.31 21.16
CA ALA A 43 1.50 16.59 21.76
C ALA A 43 0.66 17.55 20.88
N GLN A 44 1.33 18.46 20.19
CA GLN A 44 0.75 19.36 19.20
C GLN A 44 1.63 19.33 17.94
N LEU A 45 1.00 19.21 16.79
CA LEU A 45 1.67 19.47 15.53
C LEU A 45 1.80 20.98 15.36
N THR A 46 2.97 21.45 15.00
CA THR A 46 3.20 22.86 14.68
C THR A 46 2.48 23.19 13.37
N GLU A 47 1.89 24.39 13.28
CA GLU A 47 1.25 24.88 12.04
C GLU A 47 2.26 24.93 10.89
N GLU A 48 3.53 25.23 11.19
CA GLU A 48 4.61 25.23 10.22
C GLU A 48 5.69 24.21 10.65
N PRO A 49 5.73 23.02 10.01
CA PRO A 49 6.79 22.06 10.28
C PRO A 49 8.14 22.56 9.81
N ARG A 50 9.18 22.28 10.56
CA ARG A 50 10.55 22.59 10.14
C ARG A 50 10.89 21.83 8.85
N VAL A 51 11.08 22.57 7.75
CA VAL A 51 11.56 22.01 6.49
C VAL A 51 13.07 21.77 6.58
N VAL A 52 13.50 20.49 6.44
CA VAL A 52 14.92 20.13 6.41
C VAL A 52 15.48 20.36 5.00
N TRP A 53 14.76 19.89 3.99
CA TRP A 53 15.06 20.14 2.58
C TRP A 53 13.78 20.05 1.74
N ARG A 54 13.86 20.55 0.52
CA ARG A 54 12.79 20.51 -0.49
C ARG A 54 13.38 20.29 -1.86
N ILE A 55 12.82 19.37 -2.63
CA ILE A 55 13.20 19.12 -4.02
C ILE A 55 11.99 19.20 -4.95
N PRO A 56 12.17 19.52 -6.23
CA PRO A 56 11.11 19.38 -7.22
C PRO A 56 10.70 17.91 -7.38
N ALA A 57 9.40 17.64 -7.43
CA ALA A 57 8.83 16.35 -7.76
C ALA A 57 8.06 16.45 -9.08
N GLY A 58 8.09 15.37 -9.85
CA GLY A 58 7.23 15.20 -11.02
C GLY A 58 5.83 14.73 -10.63
N PRO A 59 4.88 14.75 -11.57
CA PRO A 59 3.55 14.25 -11.32
C PRO A 59 3.54 12.72 -11.09
N GLY A 60 2.53 12.26 -10.34
CA GLY A 60 2.30 10.86 -9.97
C GLY A 60 1.47 10.75 -8.70
N LEU A 61 1.07 9.54 -8.34
CA LEU A 61 0.34 9.21 -7.11
C LEU A 61 1.12 8.22 -6.22
N SER A 62 2.36 7.91 -6.60
CA SER A 62 3.22 7.01 -5.84
C SER A 62 3.68 7.70 -4.56
N SER A 63 3.60 6.98 -3.44
CA SER A 63 4.17 7.46 -2.18
C SER A 63 5.69 7.25 -2.14
N PRO A 64 6.48 8.19 -1.62
CA PRO A 64 7.88 7.92 -1.33
C PRO A 64 8.00 6.90 -0.20
N VAL A 65 9.13 6.17 -0.18
CA VAL A 65 9.48 5.25 0.90
C VAL A 65 10.85 5.58 1.46
N ILE A 66 11.08 5.26 2.72
CA ILE A 66 12.28 5.63 3.46
C ILE A 66 12.85 4.39 4.14
N ALA A 67 14.13 4.10 3.90
CA ALA A 67 14.86 3.06 4.61
C ALA A 67 16.37 3.34 4.62
N GLY A 68 17.03 3.02 5.72
CA GLY A 68 18.48 3.11 5.84
C GLY A 68 19.05 4.50 5.50
N GLY A 69 18.37 5.58 5.90
CA GLY A 69 18.78 6.96 5.62
C GLY A 69 18.63 7.37 4.14
N LYS A 70 17.81 6.67 3.36
CA LYS A 70 17.54 6.96 1.95
C LYS A 70 16.05 7.14 1.71
N VAL A 71 15.69 8.03 0.77
CA VAL A 71 14.32 8.22 0.29
C VAL A 71 14.26 7.74 -1.15
N LEU A 72 13.38 6.80 -1.45
CA LEU A 72 13.10 6.36 -2.81
C LEU A 72 11.77 6.99 -3.27
N ALA A 73 11.86 7.87 -4.25
CA ALA A 73 10.72 8.49 -4.93
C ALA A 73 10.48 7.83 -6.28
N PHE A 74 9.22 7.81 -6.71
CA PHE A 74 8.83 7.32 -8.04
C PHE A 74 7.83 8.30 -8.62
N ASP A 75 8.27 9.06 -9.62
CA ASP A 75 7.50 10.15 -10.22
C ASP A 75 7.75 10.23 -11.74
N ALA A 76 6.99 11.06 -12.46
CA ALA A 76 7.24 11.27 -13.88
C ALA A 76 8.29 12.35 -14.09
N GLN A 77 9.40 12.00 -14.72
CA GLN A 77 10.52 12.89 -15.04
C GLN A 77 10.87 12.78 -16.54
N ALA A 78 11.00 13.89 -17.21
CA ALA A 78 11.40 13.95 -18.63
C ALA A 78 10.64 12.96 -19.54
N GLY A 79 9.31 12.78 -19.31
CA GLY A 79 8.47 11.88 -20.10
C GLY A 79 8.63 10.40 -19.78
N GLN A 80 9.19 10.04 -18.62
CA GLN A 80 9.36 8.66 -18.15
C GLN A 80 8.87 8.52 -16.71
N GLU A 81 8.29 7.39 -16.33
CA GLU A 81 8.16 6.98 -14.94
C GLU A 81 9.55 6.64 -14.41
N THR A 82 10.02 7.40 -13.42
CA THR A 82 11.42 7.41 -12.99
C THR A 82 11.56 7.16 -11.48
N LEU A 83 12.36 6.17 -11.10
CA LEU A 83 12.83 6.00 -9.73
C LEU A 83 13.98 6.97 -9.46
N ARG A 84 13.94 7.59 -8.28
CA ARG A 84 14.98 8.52 -7.80
C ARG A 84 15.34 8.16 -6.37
N LEU A 85 16.59 7.80 -6.13
CA LEU A 85 17.10 7.59 -4.77
C LEU A 85 17.77 8.87 -4.27
N LEU A 86 17.37 9.31 -3.09
CA LEU A 86 17.82 10.53 -2.45
C LEU A 86 18.47 10.22 -1.11
N ASP A 87 19.42 11.01 -0.69
CA ASP A 87 19.90 11.03 0.68
C ASP A 87 18.83 11.66 1.59
N ALA A 88 18.47 11.00 2.67
CA ALA A 88 17.42 11.49 3.58
C ALA A 88 17.85 12.72 4.39
N ALA A 89 19.16 12.95 4.56
CA ALA A 89 19.68 14.04 5.37
C ALA A 89 19.60 15.41 4.65
N ASP A 90 19.83 15.43 3.33
CA ASP A 90 19.96 16.67 2.57
C ASP A 90 19.15 16.71 1.26
N GLY A 91 18.47 15.62 0.89
CA GLY A 91 17.68 15.50 -0.33
C GLY A 91 18.51 15.37 -1.61
N ARG A 92 19.83 15.22 -1.51
CA ARG A 92 20.70 15.05 -2.67
C ARG A 92 20.38 13.76 -3.42
N GLU A 93 20.19 13.87 -4.73
CA GLU A 93 19.95 12.70 -5.57
C GLU A 93 21.21 11.85 -5.70
N LEU A 94 21.09 10.57 -5.36
CA LEU A 94 22.17 9.58 -5.42
C LEU A 94 22.21 8.93 -6.81
N TRP A 95 21.05 8.55 -7.31
CA TRP A 95 20.84 8.04 -8.66
C TRP A 95 19.39 8.19 -9.12
N ARG A 96 19.18 8.09 -10.42
CA ARG A 96 17.85 7.97 -11.05
C ARG A 96 17.85 6.88 -12.12
N ALA A 97 16.68 6.28 -12.36
CA ALA A 97 16.51 5.25 -13.37
C ALA A 97 15.10 5.28 -13.96
N ALA A 98 15.01 5.35 -15.28
CA ALA A 98 13.75 5.23 -15.99
C ALA A 98 13.21 3.79 -15.87
N VAL A 99 11.90 3.68 -15.70
CA VAL A 99 11.18 2.39 -15.58
C VAL A 99 10.32 2.14 -16.82
N ASP A 100 9.44 3.10 -17.17
CA ASP A 100 8.48 2.92 -18.27
C ASP A 100 7.96 4.26 -18.80
N GLN A 101 7.14 4.19 -19.84
CA GLN A 101 6.38 5.32 -20.36
C GLN A 101 5.26 5.70 -19.38
N PRO A 102 5.05 6.99 -19.08
CA PRO A 102 4.02 7.40 -18.16
C PRO A 102 2.62 7.19 -18.75
N PHE A 103 1.67 6.99 -17.87
CA PHE A 103 0.26 6.87 -18.21
C PHE A 103 -0.53 8.08 -17.65
N SER A 104 -1.51 8.53 -18.43
CA SER A 104 -2.41 9.62 -18.06
C SER A 104 -3.86 9.22 -18.31
N ASP A 105 -4.73 9.58 -17.39
CA ASP A 105 -6.18 9.40 -17.51
C ASP A 105 -6.95 10.47 -16.70
N SER A 106 -8.28 10.35 -16.67
CA SER A 106 -9.16 11.27 -15.92
C SER A 106 -9.11 11.08 -14.40
N GLN A 107 -8.47 10.02 -13.89
CA GLN A 107 -8.50 9.70 -12.46
C GLN A 107 -7.36 10.34 -11.66
N GLY A 108 -6.30 10.80 -12.31
CA GLY A 108 -5.17 11.40 -11.62
C GLY A 108 -4.11 12.00 -12.55
N PRO A 109 -3.04 12.54 -11.98
CA PRO A 109 -1.94 13.10 -12.76
C PRO A 109 -1.23 12.02 -13.59
N THR A 110 -0.55 12.46 -14.64
CA THR A 110 0.34 11.62 -15.45
C THR A 110 1.47 11.07 -14.59
N GLY A 111 1.73 9.76 -14.65
CA GLY A 111 2.88 9.15 -13.96
C GLY A 111 2.52 7.94 -13.12
N PRO A 112 3.48 7.44 -12.34
CA PRO A 112 3.34 6.20 -11.58
C PRO A 112 2.31 6.32 -10.45
N ARG A 113 1.71 5.18 -10.10
CA ARG A 113 0.69 5.06 -9.06
C ARG A 113 1.03 4.00 -8.01
N GLY A 114 1.79 2.98 -8.40
CA GLY A 114 2.30 1.98 -7.48
C GLY A 114 3.43 2.54 -6.63
N THR A 115 3.38 2.33 -5.32
CA THR A 115 4.47 2.71 -4.41
C THR A 115 5.65 1.76 -4.58
N PRO A 116 6.89 2.25 -4.72
CA PRO A 116 8.07 1.40 -4.79
C PRO A 116 8.39 0.79 -3.42
N MET A 117 9.34 -0.13 -3.37
CA MET A 117 9.77 -0.81 -2.15
C MET A 117 11.29 -0.85 -2.06
N ILE A 118 11.82 -0.76 -0.84
CA ILE A 118 13.22 -1.02 -0.49
C ILE A 118 13.28 -2.29 0.36
N ASP A 119 14.10 -3.27 -0.04
CA ASP A 119 14.35 -4.50 0.73
C ASP A 119 15.84 -4.83 0.68
N GLY A 120 16.54 -4.56 1.77
CA GLY A 120 17.99 -4.75 1.87
C GLY A 120 18.75 -3.97 0.80
N ASP A 121 19.40 -4.68 -0.10
CA ASP A 121 20.23 -4.14 -1.19
C ASP A 121 19.44 -3.97 -2.52
N ARG A 122 18.11 -4.10 -2.49
CA ARG A 122 17.24 -4.07 -3.66
C ARG A 122 16.13 -3.03 -3.54
N VAL A 123 15.69 -2.56 -4.70
CA VAL A 123 14.47 -1.77 -4.84
C VAL A 123 13.57 -2.42 -5.89
N TYR A 124 12.24 -2.30 -5.68
CA TYR A 124 11.24 -2.85 -6.60
C TYR A 124 10.22 -1.77 -6.94
N ALA A 125 9.82 -1.71 -8.20
CA ALA A 125 8.76 -0.83 -8.65
C ALA A 125 7.97 -1.46 -9.79
N VAL A 126 6.68 -1.16 -9.85
CA VAL A 126 5.81 -1.50 -10.97
C VAL A 126 5.25 -0.23 -11.59
N SER A 127 5.35 -0.12 -12.92
CA SER A 127 4.77 0.98 -13.68
C SER A 127 3.25 0.84 -13.80
N CYS A 128 2.56 1.93 -14.16
CA CYS A 128 1.15 1.86 -14.50
C CYS A 128 0.85 0.84 -15.61
N ARG A 129 1.76 0.64 -16.55
CA ARG A 129 1.60 -0.29 -17.67
C ARG A 129 1.98 -1.75 -17.34
N GLY A 130 2.47 -2.00 -16.12
CA GLY A 130 2.81 -3.34 -15.64
C GLY A 130 4.25 -3.77 -15.91
N GLU A 131 5.15 -2.83 -16.11
CA GLU A 131 6.59 -3.11 -16.09
C GLU A 131 7.06 -3.20 -14.65
N LEU A 132 7.37 -4.40 -14.18
CA LEU A 132 7.93 -4.67 -12.85
C LEU A 132 9.44 -4.81 -12.95
N GLN A 133 10.16 -4.04 -12.15
CA GLN A 133 11.62 -4.06 -12.11
C GLN A 133 12.15 -4.26 -10.69
N CYS A 134 13.25 -5.02 -10.59
CA CYS A 134 14.14 -5.06 -9.45
C CYS A 134 15.46 -4.39 -9.83
N ARG A 135 15.92 -3.48 -8.99
CA ARG A 135 17.18 -2.75 -9.19
C ARG A 135 18.06 -2.81 -7.95
N ALA A 136 19.36 -2.65 -8.13
CA ALA A 136 20.30 -2.53 -7.01
C ALA A 136 20.08 -1.18 -6.30
N LEU A 137 19.97 -1.19 -4.97
CA LEU A 137 19.83 0.03 -4.17
C LEU A 137 21.05 0.95 -4.29
N ALA A 138 22.25 0.37 -4.46
CA ALA A 138 23.50 1.11 -4.45
C ALA A 138 23.63 2.10 -5.63
N ASP A 139 23.23 1.69 -6.84
CA ASP A 139 23.52 2.43 -8.06
C ASP A 139 22.35 2.45 -9.08
N GLY A 140 21.19 1.88 -8.73
CA GLY A 140 20.01 1.84 -9.58
C GLY A 140 20.11 0.91 -10.79
N LYS A 141 21.18 0.09 -10.90
CA LYS A 141 21.31 -0.86 -12.01
C LYS A 141 20.20 -1.89 -11.99
N LEU A 142 19.68 -2.20 -13.19
CA LEU A 142 18.67 -3.22 -13.37
C LEU A 142 19.25 -4.61 -13.01
N VAL A 143 18.54 -5.33 -12.14
CA VAL A 143 18.87 -6.71 -11.77
C VAL A 143 18.02 -7.67 -12.58
N TRP A 144 16.70 -7.49 -12.57
CA TRP A 144 15.75 -8.21 -13.39
C TRP A 144 14.50 -7.38 -13.68
N ARG A 145 13.75 -7.80 -14.69
CA ARG A 145 12.49 -7.16 -15.05
C ARG A 145 11.51 -8.17 -15.65
N THR A 146 10.23 -7.86 -15.57
CA THR A 146 9.16 -8.59 -16.25
C THR A 146 8.00 -7.65 -16.55
N SER A 147 7.28 -7.90 -17.65
CA SER A 147 6.10 -7.13 -18.01
C SER A 147 4.84 -7.96 -17.80
N TYR A 148 3.88 -7.43 -17.05
CA TYR A 148 2.59 -8.09 -16.85
C TYR A 148 1.86 -8.34 -18.17
N VAL A 149 1.98 -7.40 -19.12
CA VAL A 149 1.33 -7.49 -20.43
C VAL A 149 2.03 -8.51 -21.33
N THR A 150 3.32 -8.35 -21.57
CA THR A 150 4.03 -9.16 -22.59
C THR A 150 4.43 -10.55 -22.09
N ASN A 151 4.74 -10.70 -20.81
CA ASN A 151 5.20 -11.99 -20.28
C ASN A 151 4.07 -12.82 -19.64
N TRP A 152 3.00 -12.18 -19.15
CA TRP A 152 1.97 -12.85 -18.36
C TRP A 152 0.57 -12.73 -18.95
N GLY A 153 0.40 -12.01 -20.07
CA GLY A 153 -0.88 -11.89 -20.76
C GLY A 153 -1.90 -11.00 -20.05
N ALA A 154 -1.45 -10.08 -19.18
CA ALA A 154 -2.32 -9.07 -18.62
C ALA A 154 -2.78 -8.08 -19.70
N THR A 155 -3.98 -7.55 -19.54
CA THR A 155 -4.53 -6.56 -20.46
C THR A 155 -4.30 -5.16 -19.92
N PHE A 156 -3.80 -4.25 -20.74
CA PHE A 156 -3.75 -2.82 -20.48
C PHE A 156 -4.22 -2.05 -21.71
N VAL A 157 -5.34 -1.31 -21.57
CA VAL A 157 -5.94 -0.56 -22.69
C VAL A 157 -6.12 0.93 -22.37
N GLY A 158 -5.97 1.31 -21.13
CA GLY A 158 -6.26 2.65 -20.66
C GLY A 158 -7.78 2.92 -20.55
N GLU A 159 -8.17 4.18 -20.48
CA GLU A 159 -9.55 4.62 -20.23
C GLU A 159 -10.55 4.25 -21.33
N LYS A 160 -10.11 3.70 -22.42
CA LYS A 160 -10.94 3.35 -23.57
C LYS A 160 -11.76 2.08 -23.27
N GLY A 161 -13.09 2.22 -23.36
CA GLY A 161 -14.02 1.09 -23.20
C GLY A 161 -14.45 0.80 -21.76
N ALA A 162 -15.27 -0.23 -21.58
CA ALA A 162 -15.85 -0.65 -20.29
C ALA A 162 -15.05 -1.79 -19.61
N ILE A 163 -13.73 -1.82 -19.78
CA ILE A 163 -12.89 -2.85 -19.21
C ILE A 163 -12.64 -2.55 -17.71
N PRO A 164 -12.81 -3.53 -16.81
CA PRO A 164 -12.65 -3.33 -15.38
C PRO A 164 -11.20 -3.34 -14.91
N GLY A 165 -10.96 -2.83 -13.70
CA GLY A 165 -9.71 -3.00 -12.96
C GLY A 165 -8.49 -2.35 -13.60
N ALA A 166 -7.33 -2.95 -13.37
CA ALA A 166 -6.02 -2.42 -13.78
C ALA A 166 -5.87 -2.27 -15.30
N ALA A 167 -6.60 -3.03 -16.08
CA ALA A 167 -6.63 -2.88 -17.54
C ALA A 167 -7.06 -1.47 -17.99
N ARG A 168 -7.86 -0.76 -17.17
CA ARG A 168 -8.39 0.58 -17.47
C ARG A 168 -7.50 1.70 -16.92
N HIS A 169 -7.12 1.63 -15.64
CA HIS A 169 -6.44 2.73 -14.95
C HIS A 169 -5.02 2.39 -14.51
N GLY A 170 -4.47 1.29 -15.01
CA GLY A 170 -3.11 0.85 -14.73
C GLY A 170 -2.94 0.08 -13.43
N ASN A 171 -1.73 -0.41 -13.22
CA ASN A 171 -1.34 -1.19 -12.05
C ASN A 171 -1.00 -0.23 -10.90
N ASN A 172 -1.92 -0.09 -9.95
CA ASN A 172 -1.81 0.82 -8.81
C ASN A 172 -1.41 0.10 -7.52
N GLY A 173 -1.72 -1.21 -7.43
CA GLY A 173 -1.40 -2.03 -6.27
C GLY A 173 0.06 -2.44 -6.24
N ALA A 174 0.81 -1.95 -5.24
CA ALA A 174 2.18 -2.39 -5.03
C ALA A 174 2.23 -3.90 -4.72
N PRO A 175 3.14 -4.69 -5.32
CA PRO A 175 3.39 -6.07 -4.94
C PRO A 175 3.70 -6.22 -3.45
N VAL A 176 3.61 -7.42 -2.88
CA VAL A 176 4.02 -7.70 -1.51
C VAL A 176 5.28 -8.54 -1.50
N LEU A 177 6.23 -8.18 -0.62
CA LEU A 177 7.42 -8.97 -0.32
C LEU A 177 7.14 -9.85 0.90
N HIS A 178 7.44 -11.13 0.80
CA HIS A 178 7.33 -12.08 1.91
C HIS A 178 8.37 -13.20 1.80
N GLY A 179 9.25 -13.32 2.77
CA GLY A 179 10.38 -14.23 2.67
C GLY A 179 11.22 -13.96 1.42
N ASP A 180 11.39 -14.97 0.57
CA ASP A 180 12.09 -14.86 -0.71
C ASP A 180 11.16 -14.56 -1.90
N LEU A 181 9.88 -14.31 -1.64
CA LEU A 181 8.88 -14.07 -2.66
C LEU A 181 8.57 -12.58 -2.84
N LEU A 182 8.33 -12.21 -4.09
CA LEU A 182 7.61 -11.01 -4.50
C LEU A 182 6.30 -11.46 -5.15
N ILE A 183 5.16 -11.14 -4.52
CA ILE A 183 3.83 -11.60 -4.97
C ILE A 183 3.04 -10.41 -5.51
N ALA A 184 2.47 -10.55 -6.69
CA ALA A 184 1.78 -9.49 -7.41
C ALA A 184 0.42 -9.94 -7.96
N ASN A 185 -0.56 -9.03 -7.92
CA ASN A 185 -1.80 -9.15 -8.67
C ASN A 185 -1.53 -8.73 -10.13
N VAL A 186 -1.20 -9.70 -10.96
CA VAL A 186 -0.79 -9.47 -12.35
C VAL A 186 -2.00 -9.32 -13.28
N GLY A 187 -3.06 -10.10 -13.04
CA GLY A 187 -4.27 -10.07 -13.87
C GLY A 187 -4.06 -10.67 -15.26
N GLY A 188 -3.11 -11.58 -15.37
CA GLY A 188 -2.76 -12.25 -16.62
C GLY A 188 -3.61 -13.47 -16.93
N THR A 189 -3.34 -14.09 -18.06
CA THR A 189 -3.99 -15.31 -18.54
C THR A 189 -3.22 -16.57 -18.13
N ASN A 190 -3.81 -17.75 -18.40
CA ASN A 190 -3.17 -19.05 -18.18
C ASN A 190 -2.69 -19.26 -16.73
N GLY A 191 -3.52 -18.91 -15.77
CA GLY A 191 -3.21 -19.05 -14.35
C GLY A 191 -2.36 -17.91 -13.78
N ALA A 192 -2.16 -16.82 -14.49
CA ALA A 192 -1.34 -15.69 -14.05
C ALA A 192 -2.14 -14.52 -13.47
N GLY A 193 -3.28 -14.78 -12.83
CA GLY A 193 -4.03 -13.76 -12.08
C GLY A 193 -3.22 -13.20 -10.92
N VAL A 194 -2.63 -14.09 -10.12
CA VAL A 194 -1.66 -13.77 -9.07
C VAL A 194 -0.38 -14.54 -9.34
N VAL A 195 0.77 -13.87 -9.27
CA VAL A 195 2.07 -14.47 -9.58
C VAL A 195 3.06 -14.17 -8.47
N ALA A 196 3.80 -15.19 -8.05
CA ALA A 196 4.93 -15.05 -7.15
C ALA A 196 6.25 -15.29 -7.90
N PHE A 197 7.15 -14.37 -7.71
CA PHE A 197 8.50 -14.40 -8.24
C PHE A 197 9.51 -14.64 -7.12
N ASP A 198 10.63 -15.27 -7.43
CA ASP A 198 11.81 -15.13 -6.60
C ASP A 198 12.22 -13.65 -6.59
N LYS A 199 12.26 -13.03 -5.42
CA LYS A 199 12.51 -11.60 -5.32
C LYS A 199 13.92 -11.20 -5.81
N ARG A 200 14.92 -12.10 -5.76
CA ARG A 200 16.30 -11.81 -6.15
C ARG A 200 16.55 -12.00 -7.64
N THR A 201 15.93 -13.04 -8.25
CA THR A 201 16.20 -13.44 -9.64
C THR A 201 15.09 -13.05 -10.61
N GLY A 202 13.87 -12.83 -10.12
CA GLY A 202 12.67 -12.62 -10.94
C GLY A 202 12.10 -13.90 -11.55
N GLU A 203 12.65 -15.05 -11.21
CA GLU A 203 12.15 -16.35 -11.68
C GLU A 203 10.78 -16.66 -11.12
N LEU A 204 9.94 -17.32 -11.93
CA LEU A 204 8.63 -17.78 -11.51
C LEU A 204 8.75 -18.82 -10.38
N ARG A 205 8.10 -18.57 -9.25
CA ARG A 205 7.97 -19.55 -8.17
C ARG A 205 6.63 -20.29 -8.28
N TRP A 206 5.55 -19.53 -8.43
CA TRP A 206 4.22 -20.05 -8.72
C TRP A 206 3.32 -18.99 -9.35
N LYS A 207 2.26 -19.43 -10.01
CA LYS A 207 1.17 -18.57 -10.49
C LYS A 207 -0.18 -19.26 -10.23
N SER A 208 -1.23 -18.47 -10.01
CA SER A 208 -2.53 -19.00 -9.62
C SER A 208 -3.66 -18.09 -10.08
N GLN A 209 -4.77 -18.70 -10.43
CA GLN A 209 -6.02 -18.09 -10.84
C GLN A 209 -5.95 -17.31 -12.18
N ASN A 210 -7.11 -16.94 -12.69
CA ASN A 210 -7.25 -16.15 -13.93
C ASN A 210 -7.97 -14.82 -13.69
N ASP A 211 -8.01 -14.38 -12.44
CA ASP A 211 -8.65 -13.13 -12.05
C ASP A 211 -7.93 -11.96 -12.70
N GLN A 212 -8.68 -11.00 -13.21
CA GLN A 212 -8.11 -9.71 -13.59
C GLN A 212 -7.69 -8.91 -12.36
N ALA A 213 -6.59 -8.18 -12.46
CA ALA A 213 -6.15 -7.32 -11.39
C ALA A 213 -7.11 -6.14 -11.19
N ALA A 214 -7.42 -5.85 -9.93
CA ALA A 214 -7.99 -4.57 -9.53
C ALA A 214 -6.86 -3.62 -9.10
N TYR A 215 -7.12 -2.70 -8.17
CA TYR A 215 -6.16 -1.68 -7.75
C TYR A 215 -5.59 -1.94 -6.35
N ALA A 216 -6.26 -2.82 -5.60
CA ALA A 216 -5.85 -3.13 -4.24
C ALA A 216 -4.53 -3.91 -4.23
N PRO A 217 -3.56 -3.51 -3.41
CA PRO A 217 -2.37 -4.32 -3.18
C PRO A 217 -2.71 -5.59 -2.40
N PRO A 218 -2.04 -6.73 -2.68
CA PRO A 218 -2.19 -7.93 -1.88
C PRO A 218 -1.57 -7.75 -0.49
N VAL A 219 -2.07 -8.53 0.47
CA VAL A 219 -1.50 -8.62 1.82
C VAL A 219 -1.20 -10.07 2.17
N VAL A 220 -0.20 -10.31 3.01
CA VAL A 220 0.11 -11.65 3.53
C VAL A 220 -0.25 -11.69 5.01
N ALA A 221 -0.96 -12.75 5.42
CA ALA A 221 -1.31 -12.98 6.81
C ALA A 221 -1.59 -14.47 7.08
N THR A 222 -1.48 -14.87 8.33
CA THR A 222 -2.03 -16.16 8.78
C THR A 222 -3.50 -15.97 9.11
N VAL A 223 -4.38 -16.70 8.40
CA VAL A 223 -5.83 -16.69 8.62
C VAL A 223 -6.32 -18.13 8.68
N ALA A 224 -7.11 -18.46 9.70
CA ALA A 224 -7.55 -19.83 9.99
C ALA A 224 -6.40 -20.86 9.95
N GLY A 225 -5.24 -20.48 10.52
CA GLY A 225 -4.07 -21.34 10.65
C GLY A 225 -3.28 -21.62 9.37
N ILE A 226 -3.54 -20.90 8.27
CA ILE A 226 -2.77 -21.00 7.03
C ILE A 226 -2.19 -19.64 6.67
N GLU A 227 -0.86 -19.59 6.42
CA GLU A 227 -0.21 -18.42 5.87
C GLU A 227 -0.59 -18.26 4.41
N GLN A 228 -1.21 -17.15 4.08
CA GLN A 228 -1.80 -16.91 2.78
C GLN A 228 -1.62 -15.48 2.28
N VAL A 229 -1.54 -15.33 0.96
CA VAL A 229 -1.72 -14.04 0.32
C VAL A 229 -3.21 -13.83 0.08
N ILE A 230 -3.70 -12.70 0.55
CA ILE A 230 -5.09 -12.26 0.36
C ILE A 230 -5.08 -11.18 -0.70
N SER A 231 -5.73 -11.46 -1.82
CA SER A 231 -5.85 -10.57 -2.97
C SER A 231 -7.29 -10.08 -3.11
N PHE A 232 -7.45 -8.80 -3.43
CA PHE A 232 -8.73 -8.22 -3.81
C PHE A 232 -8.67 -7.88 -5.30
N THR A 233 -9.12 -8.82 -6.11
CA THR A 233 -9.08 -8.79 -7.57
C THR A 233 -10.32 -8.13 -8.16
N ALA A 234 -10.42 -8.04 -9.48
CA ALA A 234 -11.63 -7.55 -10.15
C ALA A 234 -12.86 -8.43 -9.90
N ASP A 235 -12.68 -9.70 -9.57
CA ASP A 235 -13.75 -10.67 -9.31
C ASP A 235 -14.14 -10.77 -7.84
N GLY A 236 -13.35 -10.19 -6.93
CA GLY A 236 -13.60 -10.20 -5.49
C GLY A 236 -12.38 -10.56 -4.67
N GLY A 237 -12.61 -10.95 -3.43
CA GLY A 237 -11.57 -11.41 -2.51
C GLY A 237 -11.19 -12.86 -2.74
N LEU A 238 -9.92 -13.18 -2.64
CA LEU A 238 -9.42 -14.55 -2.67
C LEU A 238 -8.21 -14.74 -1.75
N GLY A 239 -8.04 -15.96 -1.23
CA GLY A 239 -6.88 -16.40 -0.47
C GLY A 239 -6.15 -17.52 -1.20
N LEU A 240 -4.82 -17.41 -1.24
CA LEU A 240 -3.91 -18.39 -1.82
C LEU A 240 -2.82 -18.73 -0.80
N ALA A 241 -2.46 -20.00 -0.66
CA ALA A 241 -1.35 -20.41 0.19
C ALA A 241 -0.03 -19.79 -0.30
N VAL A 242 0.74 -19.21 0.62
CA VAL A 242 1.99 -18.50 0.25
C VAL A 242 3.02 -19.41 -0.42
N PRO A 243 3.25 -20.66 0.03
CA PRO A 243 4.35 -21.47 -0.50
C PRO A 243 4.21 -21.89 -1.97
N ASP A 244 2.97 -22.11 -2.43
CA ASP A 244 2.70 -22.77 -3.71
C ASP A 244 1.57 -22.13 -4.55
N GLY A 245 0.92 -21.08 -4.02
CA GLY A 245 -0.21 -20.42 -4.70
C GLY A 245 -1.48 -21.28 -4.73
N ARG A 246 -1.57 -22.34 -3.94
CA ARG A 246 -2.75 -23.20 -3.86
C ARG A 246 -3.97 -22.39 -3.43
N PHE A 247 -5.07 -22.54 -4.17
CA PHE A 247 -6.33 -21.89 -3.87
C PHE A 247 -6.89 -22.34 -2.52
N LEU A 248 -7.32 -21.37 -1.69
CA LEU A 248 -7.88 -21.62 -0.37
C LEU A 248 -9.38 -21.27 -0.31
N TRP A 249 -9.71 -20.02 -0.69
CA TRP A 249 -11.08 -19.53 -0.64
C TRP A 249 -11.30 -18.39 -1.63
N ARG A 250 -12.58 -18.13 -1.95
CA ARG A 250 -13.00 -16.98 -2.75
C ARG A 250 -14.29 -16.41 -2.20
N PHE A 251 -14.44 -15.09 -2.26
CA PHE A 251 -15.67 -14.37 -2.00
C PHE A 251 -15.92 -13.38 -3.14
N PRO A 252 -16.96 -13.59 -3.97
CA PRO A 252 -17.22 -12.74 -5.12
C PRO A 252 -17.76 -11.38 -4.68
N ILE A 253 -17.16 -10.30 -5.20
CA ILE A 253 -17.65 -8.93 -5.06
C ILE A 253 -17.60 -8.30 -6.45
N LYS A 254 -18.77 -7.98 -7.00
CA LYS A 254 -18.88 -7.36 -8.32
C LYS A 254 -19.35 -5.92 -8.19
N THR A 255 -18.62 -5.00 -8.82
CA THR A 255 -19.00 -3.60 -8.96
C THR A 255 -18.75 -3.14 -10.39
N ALA A 256 -19.39 -2.05 -10.82
CA ALA A 256 -19.08 -1.45 -12.10
C ALA A 256 -17.59 -1.08 -12.13
N PHE A 257 -16.87 -1.52 -13.17
CA PHE A 257 -15.44 -1.26 -13.37
C PHE A 257 -14.48 -1.88 -12.33
N ALA A 258 -14.97 -2.74 -11.44
CA ALA A 258 -14.16 -3.40 -10.40
C ALA A 258 -13.22 -2.43 -9.65
N ARG A 259 -13.76 -1.34 -9.12
CA ARG A 259 -13.01 -0.36 -8.32
C ARG A 259 -12.70 -0.88 -6.92
N HIS A 260 -11.93 -1.94 -6.86
CA HIS A 260 -11.45 -2.52 -5.61
C HIS A 260 -10.08 -1.91 -5.31
N VAL A 261 -10.05 -0.85 -4.50
CA VAL A 261 -8.85 -0.02 -4.24
C VAL A 261 -8.29 -0.25 -2.84
N GLY A 262 -9.18 -0.30 -1.83
CA GLY A 262 -8.76 -0.50 -0.45
C GLY A 262 -8.11 -1.85 -0.23
N ALA A 263 -6.95 -1.85 0.44
CA ALA A 263 -6.31 -3.10 0.82
C ALA A 263 -7.19 -3.94 1.75
N PRO A 264 -7.12 -5.27 1.67
CA PRO A 264 -7.69 -6.15 2.67
C PRO A 264 -7.18 -5.80 4.08
N VAL A 265 -8.08 -5.79 5.07
CA VAL A 265 -7.71 -5.62 6.48
C VAL A 265 -7.96 -6.91 7.23
N ILE A 266 -6.99 -7.34 8.03
CA ILE A 266 -7.02 -8.63 8.73
C ILE A 266 -7.31 -8.42 10.22
N PHE A 267 -8.22 -9.20 10.75
CA PHE A 267 -8.55 -9.24 12.17
C PHE A 267 -8.81 -10.68 12.64
N GLY A 268 -7.81 -11.32 13.22
CA GLY A 268 -7.86 -12.75 13.52
C GLY A 268 -8.16 -13.55 12.25
N ASP A 269 -9.18 -14.40 12.29
CA ASP A 269 -9.63 -15.18 11.14
C ASP A 269 -10.67 -14.45 10.28
N ARG A 270 -10.69 -13.12 10.34
CA ARG A 270 -11.54 -12.28 9.49
C ARG A 270 -10.74 -11.49 8.48
N VAL A 271 -11.30 -11.40 7.29
CA VAL A 271 -10.82 -10.55 6.20
C VAL A 271 -11.87 -9.50 5.92
N ILE A 272 -11.49 -8.22 6.02
CA ILE A 272 -12.38 -7.11 5.75
C ILE A 272 -12.06 -6.56 4.37
N LEU A 273 -13.06 -6.52 3.50
CA LEU A 273 -12.98 -5.97 2.14
C LEU A 273 -14.00 -4.86 1.99
N GLY A 274 -13.60 -3.81 1.25
CA GLY A 274 -14.50 -2.68 1.01
C GLY A 274 -14.39 -2.16 -0.42
N SER A 275 -15.55 -1.81 -1.01
CA SER A 275 -15.62 -1.20 -2.33
C SER A 275 -16.69 -0.12 -2.35
N HIS A 276 -16.50 0.90 -3.20
CA HIS A 276 -17.32 2.12 -3.23
C HIS A 276 -18.82 1.89 -3.52
N GLN A 277 -19.17 0.82 -4.23
CA GLN A 277 -20.56 0.48 -4.56
C GLN A 277 -21.11 -0.70 -3.76
N ALA A 278 -20.22 -1.58 -3.30
CA ALA A 278 -20.64 -2.79 -2.61
C ALA A 278 -20.73 -2.61 -1.09
N GLY A 279 -20.12 -1.56 -0.54
CA GLY A 279 -19.99 -1.38 0.91
C GLY A 279 -18.79 -2.16 1.48
N LEU A 280 -18.90 -2.54 2.75
CA LEU A 280 -17.89 -3.33 3.45
C LEU A 280 -18.43 -4.71 3.81
N PHE A 281 -17.53 -5.68 3.80
CA PHE A 281 -17.77 -7.08 4.20
C PHE A 281 -16.72 -7.49 5.22
N GLY A 282 -17.14 -8.02 6.35
CA GLY A 282 -16.29 -8.75 7.29
C GLY A 282 -16.50 -10.24 7.07
N LEU A 283 -15.55 -10.88 6.38
CA LEU A 283 -15.61 -12.29 6.03
C LEU A 283 -15.00 -13.13 7.16
N ALA A 284 -15.73 -14.07 7.70
CA ALA A 284 -15.18 -15.13 8.53
C ALA A 284 -14.56 -16.19 7.61
N ILE A 285 -13.31 -16.50 7.83
CA ILE A 285 -12.62 -17.59 7.14
C ILE A 285 -12.61 -18.80 8.06
N THR A 286 -13.27 -19.86 7.65
CA THR A 286 -13.30 -21.13 8.37
C THR A 286 -12.45 -22.17 7.65
N ARG A 287 -11.98 -23.17 8.39
CA ARG A 287 -11.12 -24.23 7.86
C ARG A 287 -11.68 -25.60 8.19
N ASP A 288 -11.69 -26.46 7.19
CA ASP A 288 -11.94 -27.89 7.32
C ASP A 288 -10.85 -28.66 6.56
N GLY A 289 -9.94 -29.27 7.30
CA GLY A 289 -8.73 -29.90 6.75
C GLY A 289 -7.87 -28.87 5.99
N ASP A 290 -7.66 -29.11 4.69
CA ASP A 290 -6.91 -28.23 3.79
C ASP A 290 -7.79 -27.23 3.04
N ARG A 291 -9.09 -27.27 3.22
CA ARG A 291 -10.04 -26.35 2.58
C ARG A 291 -10.36 -25.19 3.50
N GLN A 292 -10.53 -24.05 2.91
CA GLN A 292 -11.06 -22.87 3.61
C GLN A 292 -12.29 -22.34 2.88
N GLU A 293 -13.19 -21.74 3.65
CA GLU A 293 -14.39 -21.11 3.14
C GLU A 293 -14.49 -19.68 3.70
N ALA A 294 -14.92 -18.76 2.85
CA ALA A 294 -15.17 -17.37 3.21
C ALA A 294 -16.66 -17.11 3.26
N GLN A 295 -17.19 -16.77 4.42
CA GLN A 295 -18.60 -16.43 4.62
C GLN A 295 -18.74 -15.05 5.23
N PRO A 296 -19.72 -14.23 4.82
CA PRO A 296 -19.92 -12.93 5.45
C PRO A 296 -20.42 -13.11 6.89
N ALA A 297 -19.58 -12.71 7.86
CA ALA A 297 -20.01 -12.59 9.25
C ALA A 297 -20.89 -11.33 9.43
N TRP A 298 -20.58 -10.28 8.66
CA TRP A 298 -21.37 -9.07 8.57
C TRP A 298 -21.12 -8.36 7.24
N SER A 299 -22.05 -7.47 6.86
CA SER A 299 -21.87 -6.54 5.75
C SER A 299 -22.55 -5.21 6.09
N SER A 300 -22.01 -4.11 5.55
CA SER A 300 -22.58 -2.78 5.69
C SER A 300 -22.56 -2.05 4.36
N LYS A 301 -23.69 -1.45 3.99
CA LYS A 301 -23.80 -0.52 2.86
C LYS A 301 -23.85 0.94 3.29
N GLU A 302 -23.87 1.21 4.59
CA GLU A 302 -23.92 2.58 5.14
C GLU A 302 -22.58 3.31 5.01
N VAL A 303 -21.49 2.56 4.88
CA VAL A 303 -20.14 3.05 4.61
C VAL A 303 -19.50 2.25 3.50
N ALA A 304 -18.57 2.86 2.80
CA ALA A 304 -17.89 2.24 1.66
C ALA A 304 -16.45 2.74 1.59
N ILE A 305 -15.60 2.05 0.84
CA ILE A 305 -14.23 2.47 0.53
C ILE A 305 -14.17 2.84 -0.95
N ASN A 306 -13.63 4.02 -1.25
CA ASN A 306 -13.43 4.43 -2.64
C ASN A 306 -11.94 4.41 -3.02
N PHE A 307 -11.12 5.29 -2.47
CA PHE A 307 -9.69 5.42 -2.82
C PHE A 307 -8.76 5.16 -1.63
N ALA A 308 -9.20 5.48 -0.42
CA ALA A 308 -8.40 5.39 0.79
C ALA A 308 -8.45 4.00 1.40
N SER A 309 -7.31 3.38 1.64
CA SER A 309 -7.26 2.15 2.43
C SER A 309 -7.53 2.46 3.90
N PRO A 310 -8.42 1.73 4.56
CA PRO A 310 -8.72 1.95 5.97
C PRO A 310 -7.56 1.54 6.87
N VAL A 311 -7.53 2.07 8.10
CA VAL A 311 -6.61 1.66 9.15
C VAL A 311 -7.37 1.02 10.31
N ARG A 312 -6.71 0.12 11.03
CA ARG A 312 -7.28 -0.57 12.18
C ARG A 312 -6.53 -0.21 13.45
N VAL A 313 -7.28 0.12 14.50
CA VAL A 313 -6.76 0.29 15.87
C VAL A 313 -7.57 -0.59 16.80
N GLY A 314 -6.95 -1.60 17.37
CA GLY A 314 -7.66 -2.57 18.21
C GLY A 314 -8.80 -3.27 17.46
N GLN A 315 -10.02 -3.11 17.94
CA GLN A 315 -11.23 -3.67 17.31
C GLN A 315 -11.97 -2.68 16.40
N GLN A 316 -11.39 -1.52 16.11
CA GLN A 316 -12.02 -0.48 15.33
C GLN A 316 -11.32 -0.28 13.99
N LEU A 317 -12.12 -0.13 12.94
CA LEU A 317 -11.70 0.22 11.59
C LEU A 317 -12.07 1.67 11.33
N TYR A 318 -11.10 2.43 10.84
CA TYR A 318 -11.28 3.82 10.44
C TYR A 318 -11.06 3.96 8.95
N GLY A 319 -11.94 4.64 8.27
CA GLY A 319 -11.88 4.84 6.84
C GLY A 319 -12.52 6.13 6.39
N LEU A 320 -12.34 6.45 5.10
CA LEU A 320 -13.01 7.55 4.43
C LEU A 320 -13.95 7.00 3.37
N GLY A 321 -15.22 7.36 3.49
CA GLY A 321 -16.26 7.01 2.53
C GLY A 321 -16.26 7.91 1.29
N PRO A 322 -16.99 7.50 0.23
CA PRO A 322 -17.11 8.30 -1.00
C PRO A 322 -17.83 9.64 -0.80
N ALA A 323 -18.61 9.77 0.27
CA ALA A 323 -19.26 11.03 0.67
C ALA A 323 -18.32 11.97 1.45
N LYS A 324 -17.01 11.66 1.55
CA LYS A 324 -16.00 12.43 2.28
C LYS A 324 -16.22 12.45 3.79
N ASP A 325 -16.91 11.44 4.29
CA ASP A 325 -17.12 11.20 5.71
C ASP A 325 -16.07 10.23 6.25
N LEU A 326 -15.37 10.64 7.29
CA LEU A 326 -14.60 9.73 8.12
C LEU A 326 -15.59 8.86 8.89
N PHE A 327 -15.30 7.58 9.00
CA PHE A 327 -16.11 6.68 9.79
C PHE A 327 -15.25 5.80 10.70
N CYS A 328 -15.87 5.37 11.77
CA CYS A 328 -15.37 4.32 12.66
C CYS A 328 -16.41 3.22 12.77
N LEU A 329 -16.00 1.98 12.57
CA LEU A 329 -16.84 0.81 12.82
C LEU A 329 -16.09 -0.25 13.63
N ASP A 330 -16.87 -1.10 14.28
CA ASP A 330 -16.35 -2.27 14.99
C ASP A 330 -16.10 -3.41 14.00
N VAL A 331 -14.88 -3.96 13.99
CA VAL A 331 -14.51 -5.05 13.06
C VAL A 331 -15.16 -6.38 13.40
N ALA A 332 -15.65 -6.55 14.64
CA ALA A 332 -16.27 -7.78 15.08
C ALA A 332 -17.68 -7.97 14.50
N ASP A 333 -18.47 -6.92 14.42
CA ASP A 333 -19.89 -6.99 14.02
C ASP A 333 -20.29 -6.00 12.92
N GLY A 334 -19.35 -5.15 12.45
CA GLY A 334 -19.59 -4.16 11.39
C GLY A 334 -20.43 -2.95 11.82
N LYS A 335 -20.73 -2.80 13.13
CA LYS A 335 -21.52 -1.68 13.61
C LYS A 335 -20.73 -0.38 13.54
N ILE A 336 -21.37 0.64 12.94
CA ILE A 336 -20.81 1.98 12.86
C ILE A 336 -20.89 2.62 14.25
N ARG A 337 -19.75 3.07 14.73
CA ARG A 337 -19.62 3.80 16.00
C ARG A 337 -19.91 5.29 15.83
N TRP A 338 -19.39 5.85 14.74
CA TRP A 338 -19.64 7.24 14.36
C TRP A 338 -19.27 7.48 12.88
N LYS A 339 -19.81 8.55 12.33
CA LYS A 339 -19.41 9.16 11.05
C LYS A 339 -19.20 10.65 11.26
N GLN A 340 -18.13 11.18 10.70
CA GLN A 340 -17.77 12.59 10.76
C GLN A 340 -17.63 13.14 9.35
N PRO A 341 -18.58 13.98 8.89
CA PRO A 341 -18.48 14.62 7.58
C PRO A 341 -17.51 15.81 7.62
N GLY A 342 -17.12 16.28 6.44
CA GLY A 342 -16.49 17.58 6.27
C GLY A 342 -14.98 17.58 6.34
N LEU A 343 -14.29 16.46 6.08
CA LEU A 343 -12.84 16.51 5.88
C LEU A 343 -12.53 17.37 4.65
N PRO A 344 -11.67 18.41 4.76
CA PRO A 344 -11.31 19.26 3.62
C PRO A 344 -10.63 18.44 2.51
N MET A 345 -11.11 18.58 1.27
CA MET A 345 -10.59 17.89 0.09
C MET A 345 -10.21 18.91 -0.98
N GLY A 346 -9.11 18.63 -1.70
CA GLY A 346 -8.68 19.44 -2.83
C GLY A 346 -9.59 19.26 -4.05
N ALA A 347 -9.96 18.01 -4.37
CA ALA A 347 -10.86 17.72 -5.47
C ALA A 347 -12.33 17.60 -5.01
N PRO A 348 -13.29 18.36 -5.60
CA PRO A 348 -14.67 18.36 -5.14
C PRO A 348 -15.40 17.03 -5.38
N ASP A 349 -15.01 16.26 -6.39
CA ASP A 349 -15.61 14.99 -6.81
C ASP A 349 -14.86 13.75 -6.32
N LYS A 350 -13.75 13.93 -5.58
CA LYS A 350 -12.89 12.83 -5.13
C LYS A 350 -12.64 12.92 -3.62
N ALA A 351 -12.47 11.77 -3.00
CA ALA A 351 -12.21 11.62 -1.57
C ALA A 351 -10.86 10.90 -1.39
N TRP A 352 -9.76 11.63 -1.58
CA TRP A 352 -8.41 11.11 -1.43
C TRP A 352 -7.84 11.49 -0.07
N VAL A 353 -7.52 10.48 0.71
CA VAL A 353 -6.89 10.64 2.01
C VAL A 353 -5.88 9.53 2.25
N SER A 354 -4.79 9.85 2.91
CA SER A 354 -3.88 8.87 3.49
C SER A 354 -4.10 8.81 4.99
N LEU A 355 -4.39 7.62 5.51
CA LEU A 355 -4.55 7.38 6.94
C LEU A 355 -3.31 6.69 7.49
N LEU A 356 -2.81 7.20 8.62
CA LEU A 356 -1.64 6.68 9.32
C LEU A 356 -1.91 6.62 10.82
N VAL A 357 -1.68 5.47 11.43
CA VAL A 357 -1.75 5.28 12.89
C VAL A 357 -0.37 5.50 13.50
N VAL A 358 -0.28 6.37 14.51
CA VAL A 358 0.94 6.59 15.29
C VAL A 358 0.57 6.59 16.77
N GLY A 359 0.90 5.51 17.47
CA GLY A 359 0.50 5.30 18.86
C GLY A 359 -1.03 5.25 19.00
N ASP A 360 -1.59 6.21 19.74
CA ASP A 360 -3.03 6.36 19.99
C ASP A 360 -3.74 7.33 19.04
N LYS A 361 -3.02 7.86 18.04
CA LYS A 361 -3.51 8.88 17.11
C LYS A 361 -3.63 8.36 15.69
N ILE A 362 -4.58 8.92 14.95
CA ILE A 362 -4.71 8.73 13.50
C ILE A 362 -4.46 10.07 12.83
N LEU A 363 -3.50 10.09 11.93
CA LEU A 363 -3.29 11.19 11.00
C LEU A 363 -4.09 10.93 9.74
N ALA A 364 -4.83 11.92 9.28
CA ALA A 364 -5.54 11.91 8.01
C ALA A 364 -5.01 13.06 7.16
N LEU A 365 -4.24 12.75 6.12
CA LEU A 365 -3.74 13.73 5.16
C LEU A 365 -4.59 13.68 3.90
N SER A 366 -5.32 14.76 3.62
CA SER A 366 -6.14 14.89 2.41
C SER A 366 -5.33 15.38 1.22
N ASP A 367 -5.91 15.31 0.04
CA ASP A 367 -5.36 15.86 -1.21
C ASP A 367 -5.38 17.41 -1.24
N ALA A 368 -5.97 18.06 -0.26
CA ALA A 368 -5.84 19.50 -0.02
C ALA A 368 -4.56 19.85 0.76
N GLY A 369 -3.81 18.86 1.26
CA GLY A 369 -2.62 19.05 2.09
C GLY A 369 -2.95 19.37 3.56
N VAL A 370 -4.16 19.00 4.02
CA VAL A 370 -4.65 19.24 5.39
C VAL A 370 -4.82 17.92 6.11
#